data_25d86f82602efb719cf186c847b5735a
#
_entry.id   25d86f82602efb719cf186c847b5735a
#
_cell.length_a   1.000
_cell.length_b   1.000
_cell.length_c   1.000
_cell.angle_alpha   90.00
_cell.angle_beta   90.00
_cell.angle_gamma   90.00
#
_symmetry.space_group_name_H-M   'P 1'
#
loop_
_entity.id
_entity.type
_entity.pdbx_description
1 polymer ?
#
loop_
_entity_poly.entity_id
_entity_poly.type
_entity_poly.pdbx_seq_one_letter_code
_entity_poly.pdbx_strand_id
1 'polypeptide(L)'
;MSEEKKEAQTLPQMVDTVFKHGMKLAEENKFDEAVNAFTNITDCVGLVTGAIVQRGRCHWEMRRWVAARTNFNFAVAIDPMNPDVRWTKALLDLQMHNFKDGWEGYEARWKSNSFKSSTLHTSRPQWQPGMDCDHLVVWQEQGVGDQIIYTTFLPKLAKQVKRLTVIIDVRLVELYKRSFPDIEFVGSTESIKLSKNGAHLPMGSISQHFVKSLPDIPKNVSVAYLKPDLEKRDLIRESVGISPNDFVVGISWLSKAVAIGAHKSMSLEDLLPMFDMPNTKFVNLQYTDVLPEIEAFEKKYGKKIITVNAINNFFDLDGLASVIAMCDAVVSVSNATVHLAAAIGKPVFLLDSNKLFFWNHRVGRKSLWYPSVSIYPRQNVLAPWTLPVRAALYDLNALREKRDGLLKPQQVETFVFFHVGHDVSYPQKLVSSIRISNPAAEIVMCTDKVTPEVVGVDIRVEDDVDRRFLMTERLRMYAAAKLYHPAIYIDTDMLVVNKISPTEILGDNDIGLCQRSFGRDSQFNVEQRGLEFPEYAGKTLMEAYPYLACTIVAKDYTVFERLHEILKGMDEKYHVWYGDQEALKVAATEMRGRVTVFPESEYGCLPEESPSTPPKIIHFKGPDRKHLFEDV
;
A
#
# COMPACT_ATOMS: atom_id res chain seq x y z
N MET A 1 -37.38 -50.52 -5.54
CA MET A 1 -36.87 -49.17 -5.64
C MET A 1 -37.21 -48.45 -4.34
N SER A 2 -36.28 -48.39 -3.41
CA SER A 2 -36.41 -47.67 -2.14
C SER A 2 -36.07 -46.19 -2.40
N GLU A 3 -37.07 -45.33 -2.35
CA GLU A 3 -36.89 -43.89 -2.25
C GLU A 3 -36.22 -43.60 -0.91
N GLU A 4 -34.94 -43.25 -0.93
CA GLU A 4 -34.25 -42.62 0.21
C GLU A 4 -34.96 -41.29 0.52
N LYS A 5 -35.80 -41.28 1.58
CA LYS A 5 -36.31 -40.05 2.17
C LYS A 5 -35.08 -39.24 2.68
N LYS A 6 -34.65 -38.21 1.94
CA LYS A 6 -33.76 -37.20 2.50
C LYS A 6 -34.44 -36.59 3.73
N GLU A 7 -33.95 -36.89 4.92
CA GLU A 7 -34.39 -36.21 6.14
C GLU A 7 -34.28 -34.71 5.95
N ALA A 8 -35.36 -33.99 6.23
CA ALA A 8 -35.35 -32.52 6.14
C ALA A 8 -34.36 -31.97 7.18
N GLN A 9 -33.41 -31.19 6.73
CA GLN A 9 -32.46 -30.53 7.61
C GLN A 9 -33.18 -29.62 8.60
N THR A 10 -32.74 -29.61 9.86
CA THR A 10 -33.22 -28.66 10.86
C THR A 10 -32.69 -27.26 10.58
N LEU A 11 -33.35 -26.21 11.06
CA LEU A 11 -32.92 -24.83 10.87
C LEU A 11 -31.45 -24.59 11.30
N PRO A 12 -30.94 -25.08 12.46
CA PRO A 12 -29.54 -24.99 12.83
C PRO A 12 -28.59 -25.68 11.86
N GLN A 13 -28.96 -26.83 11.30
CA GLN A 13 -28.18 -27.55 10.30
C GLN A 13 -28.12 -26.79 8.97
N MET A 14 -29.20 -26.15 8.57
CA MET A 14 -29.23 -25.29 7.38
C MET A 14 -28.33 -24.07 7.55
N VAL A 15 -28.39 -23.41 8.71
CA VAL A 15 -27.53 -22.27 9.06
C VAL A 15 -26.06 -22.68 9.02
N ASP A 16 -25.69 -23.80 9.63
CA ASP A 16 -24.30 -24.31 9.62
C ASP A 16 -23.84 -24.64 8.19
N THR A 17 -24.71 -25.21 7.37
CA THR A 17 -24.40 -25.52 5.96
C THR A 17 -24.12 -24.23 5.15
N VAL A 18 -25.01 -23.22 5.28
CA VAL A 18 -24.82 -21.93 4.58
C VAL A 18 -23.59 -21.19 5.11
N PHE A 19 -23.33 -21.25 6.43
CA PHE A 19 -22.15 -20.64 7.03
C PHE A 19 -20.85 -21.27 6.49
N LYS A 20 -20.77 -22.60 6.46
CA LYS A 20 -19.62 -23.34 5.88
C LYS A 20 -19.44 -23.02 4.39
N HIS A 21 -20.54 -22.90 3.65
CA HIS A 21 -20.51 -22.51 2.24
C HIS A 21 -19.94 -21.08 2.09
N GLY A 22 -20.41 -20.12 2.88
CA GLY A 22 -19.91 -18.76 2.89
C GLY A 22 -18.40 -18.69 3.26
N MET A 23 -17.95 -19.49 4.24
CA MET A 23 -16.53 -19.61 4.59
C MET A 23 -15.70 -20.14 3.41
N LYS A 24 -16.17 -21.19 2.73
CA LYS A 24 -15.48 -21.73 1.54
C LYS A 24 -15.39 -20.71 0.41
N LEU A 25 -16.47 -19.97 0.14
CA LEU A 25 -16.43 -18.88 -0.86
C LEU A 25 -15.41 -17.79 -0.49
N ALA A 26 -15.33 -17.44 0.80
CA ALA A 26 -14.33 -16.47 1.27
C ALA A 26 -12.89 -17.00 1.12
N GLU A 27 -12.65 -18.29 1.37
CA GLU A 27 -11.35 -18.94 1.13
C GLU A 27 -10.98 -18.96 -0.37
N GLU A 28 -11.97 -19.11 -1.25
CA GLU A 28 -11.82 -19.03 -2.70
C GLU A 28 -11.72 -17.58 -3.22
N ASN A 29 -11.70 -16.56 -2.32
CA ASN A 29 -11.72 -15.12 -2.62
C ASN A 29 -12.97 -14.64 -3.39
N LYS A 30 -14.07 -15.40 -3.37
CA LYS A 30 -15.39 -15.02 -3.91
C LYS A 30 -16.16 -14.21 -2.87
N PHE A 31 -15.63 -13.04 -2.52
CA PHE A 31 -16.09 -12.27 -1.36
C PHE A 31 -17.53 -11.77 -1.49
N ASP A 32 -17.99 -11.35 -2.68
CA ASP A 32 -19.37 -10.89 -2.87
C ASP A 32 -20.37 -12.03 -2.70
N GLU A 33 -20.06 -13.23 -3.20
CA GLU A 33 -20.88 -14.41 -3.01
C GLU A 33 -20.91 -14.84 -1.52
N ALA A 34 -19.76 -14.74 -0.84
CA ALA A 34 -19.66 -15.00 0.60
C ALA A 34 -20.49 -13.99 1.41
N VAL A 35 -20.47 -12.70 1.07
CA VAL A 35 -21.33 -11.67 1.68
C VAL A 35 -22.80 -12.03 1.53
N ASN A 36 -23.24 -12.48 0.35
CA ASN A 36 -24.62 -12.90 0.12
C ASN A 36 -24.99 -14.12 0.99
N ALA A 37 -24.10 -15.11 1.10
CA ALA A 37 -24.33 -16.28 1.96
C ALA A 37 -24.51 -15.89 3.43
N PHE A 38 -23.63 -15.02 3.97
CA PHE A 38 -23.75 -14.54 5.36
C PHE A 38 -24.95 -13.61 5.57
N THR A 39 -25.36 -12.84 4.55
CA THR A 39 -26.55 -11.99 4.58
C THR A 39 -27.80 -12.86 4.66
N ASN A 40 -27.91 -13.93 3.87
CA ASN A 40 -29.01 -14.87 3.91
C ASN A 40 -29.20 -15.48 5.31
N ILE A 41 -28.12 -15.78 6.05
CA ILE A 41 -28.19 -16.24 7.43
C ILE A 41 -28.87 -15.17 8.31
N THR A 42 -28.41 -13.93 8.23
CA THR A 42 -28.92 -12.83 9.06
C THR A 42 -30.36 -12.48 8.74
N ASP A 43 -30.79 -12.61 7.51
CA ASP A 43 -32.14 -12.32 7.05
C ASP A 43 -33.15 -13.45 7.45
N CYS A 44 -32.67 -14.71 7.43
CA CYS A 44 -33.52 -15.86 7.73
C CYS A 44 -33.68 -16.17 9.23
N VAL A 45 -32.59 -16.00 10.01
CA VAL A 45 -32.58 -16.42 11.44
C VAL A 45 -32.22 -15.29 12.41
N GLY A 46 -32.05 -14.08 11.91
CA GLY A 46 -31.74 -12.90 12.74
C GLY A 46 -30.25 -12.75 13.08
N LEU A 47 -29.98 -12.19 14.24
CA LEU A 47 -28.65 -11.69 14.61
C LEU A 47 -27.67 -12.82 14.97
N VAL A 48 -27.00 -13.39 13.98
CA VAL A 48 -25.93 -14.37 14.16
C VAL A 48 -24.59 -13.66 14.13
N THR A 49 -24.00 -13.38 15.30
CA THR A 49 -22.73 -12.62 15.45
C THR A 49 -21.64 -13.16 14.53
N GLY A 50 -21.46 -14.49 14.44
CA GLY A 50 -20.47 -15.11 13.56
C GLY A 50 -20.65 -14.75 12.08
N ALA A 51 -21.87 -14.78 11.57
CA ALA A 51 -22.17 -14.42 10.18
C ALA A 51 -21.89 -12.93 9.90
N ILE A 52 -22.26 -12.06 10.84
CA ILE A 52 -22.01 -10.62 10.74
C ILE A 52 -20.51 -10.33 10.72
N VAL A 53 -19.72 -11.00 11.58
CA VAL A 53 -18.25 -10.86 11.62
C VAL A 53 -17.64 -11.32 10.30
N GLN A 54 -18.05 -12.48 9.76
CA GLN A 54 -17.49 -12.99 8.50
C GLN A 54 -17.89 -12.11 7.31
N ARG A 55 -19.11 -11.59 7.29
CA ARG A 55 -19.53 -10.58 6.31
C ARG A 55 -18.69 -9.31 6.39
N GLY A 56 -18.41 -8.84 7.60
CA GLY A 56 -17.50 -7.71 7.84
C GLY A 56 -16.08 -7.98 7.34
N ARG A 57 -15.56 -9.21 7.54
CA ARG A 57 -14.24 -9.61 7.02
C ARG A 57 -14.22 -9.64 5.49
N CYS A 58 -15.26 -10.14 4.84
CA CYS A 58 -15.36 -10.09 3.37
C CYS A 58 -15.34 -8.65 2.85
N HIS A 59 -16.09 -7.74 3.46
CA HIS A 59 -16.03 -6.32 3.13
C HIS A 59 -14.65 -5.72 3.37
N TRP A 60 -13.97 -6.11 4.45
CA TRP A 60 -12.61 -5.67 4.75
C TRP A 60 -11.62 -6.10 3.66
N GLU A 61 -11.65 -7.36 3.23
CA GLU A 61 -10.80 -7.86 2.14
C GLU A 61 -11.07 -7.13 0.82
N MET A 62 -12.33 -6.75 0.56
CA MET A 62 -12.73 -5.93 -0.60
C MET A 62 -12.47 -4.42 -0.42
N ARG A 63 -11.85 -3.99 0.69
CA ARG A 63 -11.60 -2.57 1.03
C ARG A 63 -12.87 -1.72 1.11
N ARG A 64 -14.03 -2.34 1.34
CA ARG A 64 -15.30 -1.65 1.61
C ARG A 64 -15.34 -1.25 3.09
N TRP A 65 -14.49 -0.26 3.44
CA TRP A 65 -14.18 0.14 4.83
C TRP A 65 -15.40 0.48 5.66
N VAL A 66 -16.32 1.26 5.10
CA VAL A 66 -17.57 1.65 5.80
C VAL A 66 -18.43 0.42 6.10
N ALA A 67 -18.63 -0.45 5.12
CA ALA A 67 -19.41 -1.69 5.31
C ALA A 67 -18.74 -2.63 6.32
N ALA A 68 -17.42 -2.82 6.25
CA ALA A 68 -16.66 -3.61 7.22
C ALA A 68 -16.84 -3.07 8.64
N ARG A 69 -16.63 -1.76 8.84
CA ARG A 69 -16.77 -1.08 10.13
C ARG A 69 -18.20 -1.18 10.68
N THR A 70 -19.22 -0.99 9.82
CA THR A 70 -20.62 -1.12 10.21
C THR A 70 -20.91 -2.53 10.74
N ASN A 71 -20.47 -3.58 10.03
CA ASN A 71 -20.65 -4.95 10.46
C ASN A 71 -19.95 -5.23 11.80
N PHE A 72 -18.69 -4.79 11.99
CA PHE A 72 -17.99 -5.03 13.25
C PHE A 72 -18.56 -4.21 14.42
N ASN A 73 -18.98 -2.97 14.20
CA ASN A 73 -19.69 -2.19 15.21
C ASN A 73 -20.98 -2.88 15.64
N PHE A 74 -21.73 -3.42 14.66
CA PHE A 74 -22.96 -4.15 14.92
C PHE A 74 -22.70 -5.45 15.68
N ALA A 75 -21.67 -6.22 15.29
CA ALA A 75 -21.26 -7.43 16.00
C ALA A 75 -20.86 -7.14 17.46
N VAL A 76 -20.13 -6.04 17.72
CA VAL A 76 -19.79 -5.61 19.09
C VAL A 76 -21.03 -5.17 19.87
N ALA A 77 -22.00 -4.51 19.23
CA ALA A 77 -23.24 -4.10 19.88
C ALA A 77 -24.10 -5.31 20.32
N ILE A 78 -24.10 -6.40 19.53
CA ILE A 78 -24.82 -7.64 19.85
C ILE A 78 -24.10 -8.44 20.96
N ASP A 79 -22.78 -8.55 20.86
CA ASP A 79 -21.96 -9.36 21.77
C ASP A 79 -20.75 -8.56 22.26
N PRO A 80 -20.96 -7.57 23.16
CA PRO A 80 -19.91 -6.62 23.58
C PRO A 80 -18.83 -7.28 24.43
N MET A 81 -19.09 -8.45 25.01
CA MET A 81 -18.12 -9.17 25.85
C MET A 81 -17.28 -10.17 25.06
N ASN A 82 -17.59 -10.41 23.80
CA ASN A 82 -16.87 -11.37 22.96
C ASN A 82 -15.47 -10.85 22.58
N PRO A 83 -14.41 -11.48 23.06
CA PRO A 83 -13.06 -10.98 22.83
C PRO A 83 -12.61 -11.11 21.35
N ASP A 84 -13.10 -12.14 20.62
CA ASP A 84 -12.75 -12.34 19.21
C ASP A 84 -13.36 -11.24 18.34
N VAL A 85 -14.60 -10.83 18.62
CA VAL A 85 -15.28 -9.73 17.93
C VAL A 85 -14.57 -8.39 18.20
N ARG A 86 -14.29 -8.11 19.47
CA ARG A 86 -13.59 -6.89 19.89
C ARG A 86 -12.20 -6.80 19.26
N TRP A 87 -11.45 -7.89 19.27
CA TRP A 87 -10.13 -7.93 18.68
C TRP A 87 -10.17 -7.77 17.16
N THR A 88 -11.11 -8.44 16.46
CA THR A 88 -11.27 -8.28 15.01
C THR A 88 -11.60 -6.83 14.63
N LYS A 89 -12.53 -6.19 15.38
CA LYS A 89 -12.83 -4.77 15.18
C LYS A 89 -11.60 -3.90 15.41
N ALA A 90 -10.84 -4.16 16.46
CA ALA A 90 -9.64 -3.39 16.80
C ALA A 90 -8.57 -3.42 15.69
N LEU A 91 -8.38 -4.56 15.03
CA LEU A 91 -7.46 -4.65 13.89
C LEU A 91 -7.91 -3.78 12.72
N LEU A 92 -9.23 -3.70 12.44
CA LEU A 92 -9.76 -2.78 11.45
C LEU A 92 -9.59 -1.32 11.89
N ASP A 93 -9.88 -1.01 13.15
CA ASP A 93 -9.72 0.36 13.68
C ASP A 93 -8.26 0.84 13.56
N LEU A 94 -7.28 -0.01 13.90
CA LEU A 94 -5.85 0.29 13.69
C LEU A 94 -5.53 0.53 12.21
N GLN A 95 -6.06 -0.31 11.33
CA GLN A 95 -5.88 -0.16 9.87
C GLN A 95 -6.48 1.14 9.34
N MET A 96 -7.62 1.58 9.92
CA MET A 96 -8.32 2.82 9.55
C MET A 96 -7.83 4.06 10.32
N HIS A 97 -6.69 3.97 10.99
CA HIS A 97 -6.08 5.04 11.77
C HIS A 97 -6.89 5.50 13.00
N ASN A 98 -7.88 4.71 13.43
CA ASN A 98 -8.58 4.93 14.69
C ASN A 98 -7.79 4.31 15.86
N PHE A 99 -6.63 4.89 16.15
CA PHE A 99 -5.66 4.31 17.08
C PHE A 99 -6.17 4.21 18.52
N LYS A 100 -7.01 5.13 18.97
CA LYS A 100 -7.54 5.10 20.34
C LYS A 100 -8.36 3.83 20.57
N ASP A 101 -9.42 3.65 19.80
CA ASP A 101 -10.33 2.50 19.94
C ASP A 101 -9.62 1.21 19.52
N GLY A 102 -8.74 1.31 18.50
CA GLY A 102 -7.95 0.20 18.01
C GLY A 102 -7.04 -0.39 19.07
N TRP A 103 -6.23 0.41 19.77
CA TRP A 103 -5.35 -0.09 20.82
C TRP A 103 -6.12 -0.58 22.05
N GLU A 104 -7.19 0.11 22.45
CA GLU A 104 -8.05 -0.33 23.55
C GLU A 104 -8.68 -1.71 23.24
N GLY A 105 -9.24 -1.86 22.05
CA GLY A 105 -9.82 -3.13 21.61
C GLY A 105 -8.78 -4.22 21.36
N TYR A 106 -7.52 -3.87 21.02
CA TYR A 106 -6.44 -4.81 20.79
C TYR A 106 -6.06 -5.63 22.04
N GLU A 107 -6.27 -5.07 23.22
CA GLU A 107 -6.06 -5.79 24.49
C GLU A 107 -7.02 -6.97 24.68
N ALA A 108 -8.15 -7.02 23.96
CA ALA A 108 -9.05 -8.17 23.99
C ALA A 108 -8.42 -9.47 23.46
N ARG A 109 -7.31 -9.39 22.70
CA ARG A 109 -6.59 -10.56 22.16
C ARG A 109 -6.24 -11.57 23.25
N TRP A 110 -5.92 -11.13 24.47
CA TRP A 110 -5.54 -12.00 25.59
C TRP A 110 -6.67 -12.90 26.08
N LYS A 111 -7.91 -12.57 25.77
CA LYS A 111 -9.09 -13.36 26.09
C LYS A 111 -9.66 -14.10 24.87
N SER A 112 -9.07 -13.88 23.68
CA SER A 112 -9.49 -14.50 22.43
C SER A 112 -8.95 -15.93 22.32
N ASN A 113 -9.81 -16.85 21.90
CA ASN A 113 -9.41 -18.23 21.60
C ASN A 113 -8.53 -18.35 20.34
N SER A 114 -8.56 -17.34 19.50
CA SER A 114 -7.79 -17.28 18.25
C SER A 114 -6.35 -16.81 18.46
N PHE A 115 -6.05 -16.15 19.58
CA PHE A 115 -4.71 -15.65 19.91
C PHE A 115 -3.90 -16.72 20.65
N LYS A 116 -2.78 -17.17 20.06
CA LYS A 116 -2.03 -18.35 20.53
C LYS A 116 -0.73 -18.02 21.26
N SER A 117 -0.48 -16.76 21.61
CA SER A 117 0.71 -16.40 22.39
C SER A 117 0.53 -16.74 23.88
N SER A 118 1.61 -17.24 24.49
CA SER A 118 1.62 -17.52 25.92
C SER A 118 1.65 -16.22 26.73
N THR A 119 0.99 -16.21 27.89
CA THR A 119 0.98 -15.09 28.82
C THR A 119 2.08 -15.23 29.86
N LEU A 120 2.62 -14.12 30.36
CA LEU A 120 3.50 -14.12 31.50
C LEU A 120 2.70 -14.40 32.78
N HIS A 121 3.03 -15.50 33.49
CA HIS A 121 2.39 -15.83 34.77
C HIS A 121 2.94 -14.94 35.89
N THR A 122 2.21 -13.90 36.24
CA THR A 122 2.58 -12.95 37.29
C THR A 122 1.35 -12.30 37.91
N SER A 123 1.44 -11.98 39.22
CA SER A 123 0.44 -11.16 39.92
C SER A 123 0.77 -9.65 39.91
N ARG A 124 1.87 -9.25 39.25
CA ARG A 124 2.24 -7.85 39.14
C ARG A 124 1.32 -7.10 38.20
N PRO A 125 1.09 -5.79 38.42
CA PRO A 125 0.22 -5.00 37.54
C PRO A 125 0.83 -4.82 36.14
N GLN A 126 -0.04 -4.63 35.18
CA GLN A 126 0.39 -4.16 33.87
C GLN A 126 0.80 -2.68 33.95
N TRP A 127 1.99 -2.38 33.41
CA TRP A 127 2.56 -1.05 33.44
C TRP A 127 1.71 -0.02 32.66
N GLN A 128 1.65 1.19 33.23
CA GLN A 128 1.06 2.37 32.59
C GLN A 128 2.02 3.56 32.71
N PRO A 129 2.01 4.51 31.75
CA PRO A 129 2.81 5.73 31.83
C PRO A 129 2.55 6.49 33.14
N GLY A 130 3.64 6.90 33.81
CA GLY A 130 3.59 7.59 35.10
C GLY A 130 3.49 6.67 36.32
N MET A 131 3.44 5.35 36.15
CA MET A 131 3.49 4.40 37.26
C MET A 131 4.88 4.44 37.91
N ASP A 132 4.95 4.58 39.24
CA ASP A 132 6.21 4.34 39.98
C ASP A 132 6.54 2.85 39.94
N CYS A 133 7.56 2.52 39.17
CA CYS A 133 7.95 1.15 38.88
C CYS A 133 9.48 1.03 38.89
N ASP A 134 10.01 0.18 39.76
CA ASP A 134 11.46 -0.05 39.85
C ASP A 134 11.97 -0.97 38.75
N HIS A 135 11.13 -1.91 38.29
CA HIS A 135 11.52 -2.91 37.33
C HIS A 135 10.36 -3.25 36.42
N LEU A 136 10.46 -2.88 35.14
CA LEU A 136 9.52 -3.28 34.10
C LEU A 136 10.03 -4.50 33.34
N VAL A 137 9.19 -5.53 33.23
CA VAL A 137 9.43 -6.69 32.37
C VAL A 137 8.50 -6.61 31.14
N VAL A 138 9.11 -6.39 29.98
CA VAL A 138 8.42 -6.53 28.68
C VAL A 138 8.57 -7.98 28.23
N TRP A 139 7.49 -8.60 27.80
CA TRP A 139 7.51 -10.00 27.40
C TRP A 139 6.92 -10.23 26.02
N GLN A 140 7.53 -11.20 25.33
CA GLN A 140 7.25 -11.52 23.93
C GLN A 140 5.82 -11.97 23.67
N GLU A 141 5.34 -11.68 22.50
CA GLU A 141 4.13 -12.24 21.90
C GLU A 141 4.31 -12.40 20.39
N GLN A 142 3.49 -13.26 19.78
CA GLN A 142 3.45 -13.48 18.33
C GLN A 142 4.80 -13.95 17.74
N GLY A 143 5.04 -13.64 16.46
CA GLY A 143 6.23 -14.09 15.74
C GLY A 143 7.44 -13.17 15.90
N VAL A 144 8.58 -13.62 15.39
CA VAL A 144 9.84 -12.83 15.40
C VAL A 144 9.67 -11.45 14.75
N GLY A 145 8.94 -11.38 13.63
CA GLY A 145 8.70 -10.10 12.93
C GLY A 145 7.91 -9.10 13.80
N ASP A 146 6.90 -9.60 14.53
CA ASP A 146 6.10 -8.77 15.46
C ASP A 146 6.94 -8.29 16.64
N GLN A 147 7.82 -9.14 17.17
CA GLN A 147 8.74 -8.75 18.22
C GLN A 147 9.69 -7.63 17.74
N ILE A 148 10.24 -7.75 16.54
CA ILE A 148 11.13 -6.73 15.99
C ILE A 148 10.40 -5.39 15.86
N ILE A 149 9.21 -5.34 15.24
CA ILE A 149 8.53 -4.06 15.03
C ILE A 149 8.13 -3.37 16.35
N TYR A 150 7.65 -4.12 17.35
CA TYR A 150 7.26 -3.52 18.63
C TYR A 150 8.46 -3.01 19.43
N THR A 151 9.62 -3.63 19.30
CA THR A 151 10.85 -3.21 20.00
C THR A 151 11.44 -1.91 19.49
N THR A 152 10.92 -1.34 18.40
CA THR A 152 11.28 0.00 17.92
C THR A 152 11.07 1.09 18.99
N PHE A 153 10.18 0.88 19.97
CA PHE A 153 9.89 1.82 21.05
C PHE A 153 10.74 1.63 22.31
N LEU A 154 11.56 0.57 22.39
CA LEU A 154 12.36 0.27 23.59
C LEU A 154 13.25 1.43 24.06
N PRO A 155 13.95 2.20 23.19
CA PRO A 155 14.76 3.33 23.62
C PRO A 155 13.96 4.43 24.33
N LYS A 156 12.68 4.59 23.97
CA LYS A 156 11.79 5.56 24.63
C LYS A 156 11.17 5.00 25.90
N LEU A 157 10.85 3.72 25.91
CA LEU A 157 10.30 3.03 27.07
C LEU A 157 11.34 2.94 28.21
N ALA A 158 12.60 2.62 27.87
CA ALA A 158 13.69 2.53 28.85
C ALA A 158 13.92 3.84 29.63
N LYS A 159 13.64 5.00 29.01
CA LYS A 159 13.73 6.31 29.68
C LYS A 159 12.62 6.58 30.70
N GLN A 160 11.58 5.75 30.75
CA GLN A 160 10.42 5.93 31.63
C GLN A 160 10.45 5.02 32.86
N VAL A 161 11.44 4.13 32.95
CA VAL A 161 11.56 3.14 34.05
C VAL A 161 13.01 3.04 34.54
N LYS A 162 13.21 2.64 35.78
CA LYS A 162 14.56 2.52 36.36
C LYS A 162 15.34 1.33 35.80
N ARG A 163 14.67 0.20 35.60
CA ARG A 163 15.23 -1.03 35.04
C ARG A 163 14.25 -1.63 34.05
N LEU A 164 14.73 -1.98 32.86
CA LEU A 164 13.97 -2.65 31.82
C LEU A 164 14.60 -4.01 31.50
N THR A 165 13.82 -5.08 31.63
CA THR A 165 14.16 -6.42 31.16
C THR A 165 13.20 -6.81 30.05
N VAL A 166 13.71 -7.34 28.94
CA VAL A 166 12.90 -7.74 27.79
C VAL A 166 13.05 -9.25 27.57
N ILE A 167 11.95 -9.97 27.68
CA ILE A 167 11.86 -11.38 27.29
C ILE A 167 11.60 -11.42 25.79
N ILE A 168 12.49 -12.03 25.04
CA ILE A 168 12.45 -12.05 23.57
C ILE A 168 12.76 -13.47 23.06
N ASP A 169 12.47 -13.74 21.79
CA ASP A 169 12.88 -14.99 21.14
C ASP A 169 14.40 -15.21 21.33
N VAL A 170 14.78 -16.39 21.78
CA VAL A 170 16.18 -16.72 22.12
C VAL A 170 17.15 -16.43 20.96
N ARG A 171 16.70 -16.58 19.71
CA ARG A 171 17.49 -16.33 18.51
C ARG A 171 17.83 -14.85 18.28
N LEU A 172 17.12 -13.94 18.94
CA LEU A 172 17.33 -12.48 18.85
C LEU A 172 18.21 -11.94 19.98
N VAL A 173 18.43 -12.69 21.04
CA VAL A 173 19.04 -12.19 22.29
C VAL A 173 20.40 -11.51 22.04
N GLU A 174 21.32 -12.17 21.33
CA GLU A 174 22.67 -11.63 21.12
C GLU A 174 22.67 -10.37 20.25
N LEU A 175 21.84 -10.34 19.19
CA LEU A 175 21.64 -9.15 18.36
C LEU A 175 21.12 -7.97 19.19
N TYR A 176 20.16 -8.22 20.08
CA TYR A 176 19.56 -7.17 20.91
C TYR A 176 20.46 -6.71 22.04
N LYS A 177 21.22 -7.58 22.70
CA LYS A 177 22.24 -7.20 23.70
C LYS A 177 23.29 -6.27 23.10
N ARG A 178 23.76 -6.57 21.88
CA ARG A 178 24.70 -5.72 21.15
C ARG A 178 24.07 -4.39 20.73
N SER A 179 22.77 -4.39 20.41
CA SER A 179 22.06 -3.20 19.94
C SER A 179 21.70 -2.23 21.08
N PHE A 180 21.40 -2.77 22.26
CA PHE A 180 20.91 -2.02 23.42
C PHE A 180 21.64 -2.45 24.70
N PRO A 181 22.91 -2.03 24.90
CA PRO A 181 23.72 -2.51 26.04
C PRO A 181 23.16 -2.13 27.40
N ASP A 182 22.31 -1.10 27.48
CA ASP A 182 21.69 -0.64 28.75
C ASP A 182 20.35 -1.33 29.06
N ILE A 183 19.90 -2.27 28.22
CA ILE A 183 18.65 -3.03 28.40
C ILE A 183 19.01 -4.51 28.62
N GLU A 184 18.41 -5.12 29.62
CA GLU A 184 18.59 -6.54 29.86
C GLU A 184 17.70 -7.38 28.94
N PHE A 185 18.30 -8.27 28.13
CA PHE A 185 17.57 -9.21 27.26
C PHE A 185 17.78 -10.64 27.72
N VAL A 186 16.68 -11.38 27.78
CA VAL A 186 16.67 -12.79 28.18
C VAL A 186 15.86 -13.61 27.21
N GLY A 187 16.24 -14.87 27.03
CA GLY A 187 15.50 -15.80 26.16
C GLY A 187 14.14 -16.16 26.77
N SER A 188 13.19 -16.49 25.89
CA SER A 188 11.81 -16.84 26.27
C SER A 188 11.67 -18.07 27.18
N THR A 189 12.72 -18.88 27.31
CA THR A 189 12.77 -20.07 28.18
C THR A 189 13.31 -19.78 29.58
N GLU A 190 13.81 -18.55 29.83
CA GLU A 190 14.39 -18.17 31.11
C GLU A 190 13.32 -17.66 32.08
N SER A 191 13.48 -18.00 33.36
CA SER A 191 12.58 -17.51 34.40
C SER A 191 13.05 -16.18 34.96
N ILE A 192 12.13 -15.21 35.07
CA ILE A 192 12.42 -13.89 35.62
C ILE A 192 11.63 -13.67 36.93
N LYS A 193 12.33 -13.17 37.98
CA LYS A 193 11.68 -12.70 39.18
C LYS A 193 11.44 -11.20 39.13
N LEU A 194 10.18 -10.79 39.10
CA LEU A 194 9.81 -9.38 39.22
C LEU A 194 10.01 -8.89 40.65
N SER A 195 10.51 -7.66 40.83
CA SER A 195 10.65 -7.01 42.13
C SER A 195 9.28 -6.78 42.78
N LYS A 196 9.29 -6.42 44.10
CA LYS A 196 8.05 -6.09 44.83
C LYS A 196 7.30 -4.90 44.17
N ASN A 197 8.04 -3.88 43.73
CA ASN A 197 7.51 -2.72 43.00
C ASN A 197 7.75 -2.86 41.48
N GLY A 198 7.55 -4.07 40.94
CA GLY A 198 7.71 -4.38 39.53
C GLY A 198 6.38 -4.39 38.80
N ALA A 199 6.45 -4.17 37.52
CA ALA A 199 5.32 -4.23 36.57
C ALA A 199 5.70 -5.05 35.34
N HIS A 200 4.71 -5.48 34.58
CA HIS A 200 4.91 -6.15 33.31
C HIS A 200 4.17 -5.45 32.15
N LEU A 201 4.61 -5.69 30.91
CA LEU A 201 3.93 -5.19 29.73
C LEU A 201 4.08 -6.21 28.58
N PRO A 202 2.99 -6.65 27.93
CA PRO A 202 3.07 -7.40 26.69
C PRO A 202 3.73 -6.55 25.60
N MET A 203 4.55 -7.15 24.77
CA MET A 203 5.34 -6.41 23.78
C MET A 203 4.44 -5.65 22.77
N GLY A 204 3.36 -6.26 22.28
CA GLY A 204 2.40 -5.61 21.39
C GLY A 204 1.64 -4.45 22.02
N SER A 205 1.55 -4.42 23.35
CA SER A 205 0.89 -3.32 24.08
C SER A 205 1.77 -2.08 24.23
N ILE A 206 3.05 -2.12 23.84
CA ILE A 206 3.94 -0.94 23.89
C ILE A 206 3.39 0.17 22.98
N SER A 207 2.96 -0.20 21.78
CA SER A 207 2.54 0.73 20.73
C SER A 207 1.44 1.68 21.18
N GLN A 208 0.48 1.24 22.03
CA GLN A 208 -0.63 2.07 22.53
C GLN A 208 -0.16 3.31 23.30
N HIS A 209 1.03 3.27 23.88
CA HIS A 209 1.58 4.38 24.66
C HIS A 209 2.29 5.43 23.81
N PHE A 210 2.68 5.07 22.57
CA PHE A 210 3.48 5.91 21.68
C PHE A 210 2.77 6.29 20.38
N VAL A 211 1.70 5.58 19.97
CA VAL A 211 0.99 5.80 18.71
C VAL A 211 -0.49 6.05 18.98
N LYS A 212 -0.88 7.32 18.94
CA LYS A 212 -2.28 7.78 19.12
C LYS A 212 -2.86 8.39 17.85
N SER A 213 -1.99 8.71 16.89
CA SER A 213 -2.33 9.25 15.59
C SER A 213 -1.31 8.80 14.55
N LEU A 214 -1.63 8.95 13.25
CA LEU A 214 -0.74 8.55 12.17
C LEU A 214 0.64 9.25 12.23
N PRO A 215 0.73 10.59 12.48
CA PRO A 215 2.01 11.28 12.64
C PRO A 215 2.87 10.79 13.81
N ASP A 216 2.28 10.14 14.81
CA ASP A 216 3.04 9.61 15.95
C ASP A 216 3.93 8.44 15.56
N ILE A 217 3.60 7.70 14.50
CA ILE A 217 4.41 6.56 14.06
C ILE A 217 5.82 7.02 13.70
N PRO A 218 6.07 7.84 12.65
CA PRO A 218 7.43 8.25 12.29
C PRO A 218 8.11 9.08 13.37
N LYS A 219 7.35 9.79 14.22
CA LYS A 219 7.89 10.55 15.36
C LYS A 219 8.46 9.66 16.47
N ASN A 220 7.89 8.47 16.65
CA ASN A 220 8.19 7.62 17.80
C ASN A 220 8.98 6.35 17.48
N VAL A 221 8.94 5.84 16.24
CA VAL A 221 9.75 4.69 15.84
C VAL A 221 11.24 5.01 15.86
N SER A 222 12.05 4.01 16.18
CA SER A 222 13.51 4.09 16.06
C SER A 222 13.94 3.67 14.65
N VAL A 223 14.97 4.33 14.12
CA VAL A 223 15.51 4.05 12.77
C VAL A 223 16.84 3.32 12.92
N ALA A 224 17.05 2.26 12.14
CA ALA A 224 18.30 1.48 12.13
C ALA A 224 18.77 1.11 13.55
N TYR A 225 17.86 0.57 14.36
CA TYR A 225 18.09 0.37 15.79
C TYR A 225 18.74 -0.97 16.14
N LEU A 226 18.81 -1.92 15.20
CA LEU A 226 19.53 -3.16 15.38
C LEU A 226 20.93 -3.07 14.76
N LYS A 227 21.94 -3.50 15.53
CA LYS A 227 23.36 -3.46 15.17
C LYS A 227 23.84 -4.87 14.83
N PRO A 228 24.00 -5.24 13.55
CA PRO A 228 24.57 -6.52 13.17
C PRO A 228 26.04 -6.63 13.57
N ASP A 229 26.56 -7.84 13.62
CA ASP A 229 27.99 -8.10 13.77
C ASP A 229 28.71 -7.80 12.45
N LEU A 230 29.50 -6.72 12.45
CA LEU A 230 30.19 -6.26 11.24
C LEU A 230 31.44 -7.07 10.93
N GLU A 231 32.12 -7.64 11.93
CA GLU A 231 33.26 -8.53 11.69
C GLU A 231 32.78 -9.83 11.03
N LYS A 232 31.71 -10.41 11.58
CA LYS A 232 31.05 -11.59 10.98
C LYS A 232 30.55 -11.31 9.57
N ARG A 233 29.99 -10.11 9.31
CA ARG A 233 29.59 -9.67 7.97
C ARG A 233 30.75 -9.71 6.98
N ASP A 234 31.90 -9.15 7.38
CA ASP A 234 33.07 -9.05 6.48
C ASP A 234 33.68 -10.42 6.17
N LEU A 235 33.77 -11.30 7.17
CA LEU A 235 34.18 -12.69 6.99
C LEU A 235 33.21 -13.46 6.04
N ILE A 236 31.90 -13.27 6.22
CA ILE A 236 30.91 -13.90 5.32
C ILE A 236 31.10 -13.38 3.89
N ARG A 237 31.20 -12.05 3.70
CA ARG A 237 31.37 -11.42 2.39
C ARG A 237 32.58 -11.98 1.64
N GLU A 238 33.70 -12.11 2.33
CA GLU A 238 34.93 -12.70 1.79
C GLU A 238 34.72 -14.18 1.44
N SER A 239 34.12 -14.96 2.33
CA SER A 239 33.93 -16.41 2.15
C SER A 239 33.08 -16.78 0.93
N VAL A 240 32.16 -15.92 0.53
CA VAL A 240 31.29 -16.12 -0.64
C VAL A 240 31.78 -15.36 -1.89
N GLY A 241 32.96 -14.74 -1.84
CA GLY A 241 33.61 -14.11 -2.98
C GLY A 241 32.89 -12.87 -3.52
N ILE A 242 32.21 -12.09 -2.65
CA ILE A 242 31.55 -10.83 -3.02
C ILE A 242 32.56 -9.68 -2.98
N SER A 243 32.83 -9.10 -4.16
CA SER A 243 33.72 -7.94 -4.30
C SER A 243 33.12 -6.68 -3.69
N PRO A 244 33.96 -5.71 -3.22
CA PRO A 244 33.46 -4.38 -2.78
C PRO A 244 32.66 -3.63 -3.86
N ASN A 245 32.92 -3.90 -5.13
CA ASN A 245 32.25 -3.25 -6.26
C ASN A 245 30.93 -3.93 -6.66
N ASP A 246 30.66 -5.16 -6.19
CA ASP A 246 29.38 -5.82 -6.46
C ASP A 246 28.23 -5.10 -5.77
N PHE A 247 27.13 -4.90 -6.49
CA PHE A 247 25.85 -4.52 -5.88
C PHE A 247 25.17 -5.78 -5.37
N VAL A 248 24.87 -5.82 -4.08
CA VAL A 248 24.40 -7.05 -3.41
C VAL A 248 22.94 -6.90 -3.02
N VAL A 249 22.09 -7.79 -3.54
CA VAL A 249 20.65 -7.80 -3.26
C VAL A 249 20.27 -9.08 -2.52
N GLY A 250 19.82 -8.94 -1.28
CA GLY A 250 19.24 -10.05 -0.53
C GLY A 250 17.81 -10.32 -0.98
N ILE A 251 17.44 -11.59 -1.21
CA ILE A 251 16.09 -11.97 -1.65
C ILE A 251 15.42 -12.96 -0.70
N SER A 252 14.09 -12.78 -0.48
CA SER A 252 13.25 -13.71 0.27
C SER A 252 11.81 -13.68 -0.28
N TRP A 253 11.33 -14.81 -0.82
CA TRP A 253 10.11 -14.88 -1.64
C TRP A 253 8.99 -15.73 -1.04
N LEU A 254 9.23 -16.45 0.06
CA LEU A 254 8.24 -17.30 0.73
C LEU A 254 7.92 -16.83 2.13
N SER A 255 6.69 -17.06 2.57
CA SER A 255 6.22 -16.85 3.94
C SER A 255 5.58 -18.14 4.47
N LYS A 256 5.98 -18.57 5.68
CA LYS A 256 5.43 -19.75 6.37
C LYS A 256 4.32 -19.39 7.38
N ALA A 257 3.76 -18.19 7.32
CA ALA A 257 2.63 -17.82 8.17
C ALA A 257 1.43 -18.76 7.91
N VAL A 258 0.98 -19.47 8.95
CA VAL A 258 0.06 -20.62 8.81
C VAL A 258 -1.23 -20.28 8.03
N ALA A 259 -1.85 -19.13 8.33
CA ALA A 259 -3.14 -18.78 7.73
C ALA A 259 -3.03 -18.02 6.39
N ILE A 260 -1.90 -17.32 6.15
CA ILE A 260 -1.79 -16.32 5.09
C ILE A 260 -0.50 -16.42 4.28
N GLY A 261 0.36 -17.38 4.61
CA GLY A 261 1.68 -17.54 3.97
C GLY A 261 1.58 -17.76 2.46
N ALA A 262 0.65 -18.58 2.01
CA ALA A 262 0.44 -18.86 0.59
C ALA A 262 0.11 -17.58 -0.20
N HIS A 263 -0.73 -16.69 0.33
CA HIS A 263 -1.07 -15.42 -0.32
C HIS A 263 0.08 -14.42 -0.34
N LYS A 264 1.00 -14.50 0.64
CA LYS A 264 2.19 -13.65 0.72
C LYS A 264 3.34 -14.15 -0.14
N SER A 265 3.40 -15.44 -0.42
CA SER A 265 4.48 -16.07 -1.18
C SER A 265 4.34 -15.84 -2.67
N MET A 266 5.48 -15.86 -3.33
CA MET A 266 5.61 -15.83 -4.79
C MET A 266 6.57 -16.94 -5.25
N SER A 267 6.63 -17.21 -6.54
CA SER A 267 7.63 -18.11 -7.11
C SER A 267 8.97 -17.37 -7.29
N LEU A 268 10.05 -18.10 -7.32
CA LEU A 268 11.37 -17.52 -7.63
C LEU A 268 11.42 -16.99 -9.08
N GLU A 269 10.65 -17.59 -9.99
CA GLU A 269 10.48 -17.14 -11.36
C GLU A 269 9.86 -15.74 -11.48
N ASP A 270 9.01 -15.36 -10.56
CA ASP A 270 8.45 -13.99 -10.56
C ASP A 270 9.53 -12.91 -10.42
N LEU A 271 10.65 -13.25 -9.75
CA LEU A 271 11.82 -12.35 -9.59
C LEU A 271 12.78 -12.37 -10.78
N LEU A 272 12.59 -13.27 -11.78
CA LEU A 272 13.52 -13.44 -12.90
C LEU A 272 13.94 -12.13 -13.59
N PRO A 273 13.06 -11.12 -13.80
CA PRO A 273 13.46 -9.85 -14.41
C PRO A 273 14.55 -9.08 -13.63
N MET A 274 14.70 -9.32 -12.32
CA MET A 274 15.71 -8.66 -11.50
C MET A 274 17.12 -9.22 -11.73
N PHE A 275 17.21 -10.50 -12.15
CA PHE A 275 18.51 -11.16 -12.37
C PHE A 275 19.27 -10.67 -13.62
N ASP A 276 18.66 -9.79 -14.42
CA ASP A 276 19.31 -9.13 -15.55
C ASP A 276 20.01 -7.80 -15.17
N MET A 277 19.96 -7.42 -13.88
CA MET A 277 20.66 -6.23 -13.39
C MET A 277 22.18 -6.38 -13.51
N PRO A 278 22.88 -5.43 -14.16
CA PRO A 278 24.32 -5.50 -14.33
C PRO A 278 25.07 -5.39 -12.97
N ASN A 279 26.21 -6.10 -12.85
CA ASN A 279 27.09 -6.11 -11.68
C ASN A 279 26.37 -6.39 -10.34
N THR A 280 25.29 -7.18 -10.38
CA THR A 280 24.46 -7.47 -9.22
C THR A 280 24.62 -8.92 -8.78
N LYS A 281 24.80 -9.13 -7.47
CA LYS A 281 24.84 -10.45 -6.83
C LYS A 281 23.58 -10.62 -5.99
N PHE A 282 22.90 -11.76 -6.17
CA PHE A 282 21.70 -12.10 -5.40
C PHE A 282 22.06 -13.09 -4.28
N VAL A 283 21.62 -12.79 -3.05
CA VAL A 283 21.91 -13.56 -1.85
C VAL A 283 20.60 -14.12 -1.29
N ASN A 284 20.59 -15.42 -1.02
CA ASN A 284 19.46 -16.12 -0.40
C ASN A 284 19.31 -15.71 1.08
N LEU A 285 18.21 -15.05 1.40
CA LEU A 285 17.80 -14.72 2.78
C LEU A 285 16.59 -15.55 3.24
N GLN A 286 16.16 -16.52 2.44
CA GLN A 286 15.02 -17.37 2.77
C GLN A 286 15.35 -18.26 3.98
N TYR A 287 14.44 -18.33 4.94
CA TYR A 287 14.60 -19.05 6.21
C TYR A 287 14.05 -20.48 6.18
N THR A 288 13.62 -20.96 5.01
CA THR A 288 13.17 -22.34 4.80
C THR A 288 14.16 -23.08 3.92
N ASP A 289 14.09 -24.41 3.88
CA ASP A 289 14.85 -25.19 2.92
C ASP A 289 14.31 -24.92 1.50
N VAL A 290 15.11 -24.21 0.72
CA VAL A 290 14.82 -23.82 -0.67
C VAL A 290 15.95 -24.19 -1.64
N LEU A 291 16.94 -24.96 -1.18
CA LEU A 291 18.07 -25.34 -2.02
C LEU A 291 17.64 -26.06 -3.30
N PRO A 292 16.70 -27.04 -3.25
CA PRO A 292 16.25 -27.71 -4.48
C PRO A 292 15.56 -26.74 -5.48
N GLU A 293 14.82 -25.74 -4.97
CA GLU A 293 14.18 -24.72 -5.80
C GLU A 293 15.24 -23.81 -6.47
N ILE A 294 16.25 -23.39 -5.70
CA ILE A 294 17.37 -22.58 -6.20
C ILE A 294 18.14 -23.34 -7.27
N GLU A 295 18.51 -24.62 -7.03
CA GLU A 295 19.22 -25.43 -8.00
C GLU A 295 18.42 -25.62 -9.30
N ALA A 296 17.12 -25.86 -9.19
CA ALA A 296 16.25 -25.98 -10.37
C ALA A 296 16.18 -24.65 -11.15
N PHE A 297 16.05 -23.52 -10.45
CA PHE A 297 16.05 -22.20 -11.04
C PHE A 297 17.38 -21.87 -11.74
N GLU A 298 18.51 -22.12 -11.08
CA GLU A 298 19.85 -21.91 -11.65
C GLU A 298 20.08 -22.75 -12.91
N LYS A 299 19.67 -24.03 -12.87
CA LYS A 299 19.75 -24.93 -14.01
C LYS A 299 18.89 -24.47 -15.18
N LYS A 300 17.68 -23.98 -14.91
CA LYS A 300 16.72 -23.57 -15.93
C LYS A 300 17.08 -22.25 -16.59
N TYR A 301 17.52 -21.27 -15.81
CA TYR A 301 17.68 -19.89 -16.27
C TYR A 301 19.14 -19.42 -16.36
N GLY A 302 20.12 -20.21 -15.88
CA GLY A 302 21.53 -19.82 -15.86
C GLY A 302 21.85 -18.66 -14.91
N LYS A 303 20.92 -18.30 -14.02
CA LYS A 303 21.07 -17.22 -13.02
C LYS A 303 21.60 -17.80 -11.71
N LYS A 304 22.44 -17.05 -10.99
CA LYS A 304 23.08 -17.53 -9.75
C LYS A 304 22.52 -16.85 -8.52
N ILE A 305 22.32 -17.64 -7.45
CA ILE A 305 21.89 -17.18 -6.12
C ILE A 305 22.89 -17.67 -5.08
N ILE A 306 23.55 -16.74 -4.41
CA ILE A 306 24.53 -17.04 -3.39
C ILE A 306 23.81 -17.50 -2.11
N THR A 307 24.12 -18.71 -1.64
CA THR A 307 23.66 -19.22 -0.34
C THR A 307 24.83 -19.25 0.62
N VAL A 308 24.68 -18.62 1.80
CA VAL A 308 25.70 -18.61 2.86
C VAL A 308 25.52 -19.86 3.73
N ASN A 309 26.18 -20.95 3.36
CA ASN A 309 26.01 -22.26 4.04
C ASN A 309 26.43 -22.27 5.52
N ALA A 310 27.29 -21.33 5.93
CA ALA A 310 27.72 -21.20 7.33
C ALA A 310 26.62 -20.63 8.26
N ILE A 311 25.54 -20.08 7.72
CA ILE A 311 24.46 -19.45 8.48
C ILE A 311 23.14 -20.16 8.21
N ASN A 312 22.51 -20.64 9.28
CA ASN A 312 21.13 -21.12 9.18
C ASN A 312 20.16 -19.95 9.37
N ASN A 313 19.55 -19.48 8.31
CA ASN A 313 18.68 -18.30 8.29
C ASN A 313 17.44 -18.42 9.23
N PHE A 314 17.08 -19.60 9.71
CA PHE A 314 15.99 -19.82 10.66
C PHE A 314 16.47 -19.82 12.10
N PHE A 315 17.58 -20.52 12.39
CA PHE A 315 18.06 -20.72 13.77
C PHE A 315 19.06 -19.65 14.22
N ASP A 316 19.84 -19.05 13.30
CA ASP A 316 20.85 -18.03 13.59
C ASP A 316 20.42 -16.67 13.04
N LEU A 317 19.51 -15.99 13.77
CA LEU A 317 19.03 -14.66 13.35
C LEU A 317 20.09 -13.56 13.50
N ASP A 318 21.07 -13.73 14.38
CA ASP A 318 22.21 -12.81 14.48
C ASP A 318 23.17 -12.98 13.30
N GLY A 319 23.40 -14.22 12.88
CA GLY A 319 24.11 -14.51 11.63
C GLY A 319 23.36 -13.99 10.40
N LEU A 320 22.04 -14.19 10.33
CA LEU A 320 21.22 -13.64 9.25
C LEU A 320 21.28 -12.11 9.21
N ALA A 321 21.31 -11.44 10.38
CA ALA A 321 21.52 -9.99 10.46
C ALA A 321 22.85 -9.56 9.83
N SER A 322 23.92 -10.36 10.02
CA SER A 322 25.23 -10.11 9.40
C SER A 322 25.19 -10.35 7.88
N VAL A 323 24.48 -11.39 7.42
CA VAL A 323 24.23 -11.61 5.97
C VAL A 323 23.44 -10.43 5.35
N ILE A 324 22.39 -9.97 6.01
CA ILE A 324 21.62 -8.79 5.56
C ILE A 324 22.51 -7.54 5.54
N ALA A 325 23.40 -7.39 6.52
CA ALA A 325 24.28 -6.24 6.61
C ALA A 325 25.27 -6.14 5.43
N MET A 326 25.64 -7.23 4.77
CA MET A 326 26.47 -7.21 3.58
C MET A 326 25.70 -6.83 2.30
N CYS A 327 24.36 -6.87 2.32
CA CYS A 327 23.54 -6.48 1.17
C CYS A 327 23.42 -4.95 1.07
N ASP A 328 23.37 -4.43 -0.16
CA ASP A 328 23.06 -3.02 -0.45
C ASP A 328 21.55 -2.76 -0.35
N ALA A 329 20.75 -3.78 -0.69
CA ALA A 329 19.29 -3.75 -0.62
C ALA A 329 18.71 -5.14 -0.33
N VAL A 330 17.46 -5.16 0.12
CA VAL A 330 16.69 -6.40 0.31
C VAL A 330 15.39 -6.31 -0.47
N VAL A 331 15.09 -7.33 -1.28
CA VAL A 331 13.79 -7.54 -1.94
C VAL A 331 13.10 -8.71 -1.27
N SER A 332 11.93 -8.50 -0.71
CA SER A 332 11.26 -9.55 0.06
C SER A 332 9.75 -9.43 0.01
N VAL A 333 9.07 -10.56 0.10
CA VAL A 333 7.66 -10.61 0.49
C VAL A 333 7.51 -10.34 1.99
N SER A 334 6.28 -10.07 2.45
CA SER A 334 6.00 -9.76 3.86
C SER A 334 6.28 -10.96 4.79
N ASN A 335 7.47 -10.98 5.38
CA ASN A 335 7.94 -11.98 6.36
C ASN A 335 8.93 -11.36 7.37
N ALA A 336 9.50 -12.16 8.28
CA ALA A 336 10.42 -11.69 9.32
C ALA A 336 11.69 -11.01 8.78
N THR A 337 12.15 -11.40 7.57
CA THR A 337 13.34 -10.82 6.93
C THR A 337 13.18 -9.33 6.65
N VAL A 338 11.96 -8.90 6.25
CA VAL A 338 11.64 -7.46 6.07
C VAL A 338 11.87 -6.68 7.35
N HIS A 339 11.34 -7.17 8.48
CA HIS A 339 11.47 -6.48 9.77
C HIS A 339 12.92 -6.43 10.23
N LEU A 340 13.67 -7.52 10.07
CA LEU A 340 15.07 -7.57 10.43
C LEU A 340 15.93 -6.62 9.57
N ALA A 341 15.76 -6.65 8.25
CA ALA A 341 16.48 -5.79 7.33
C ALA A 341 16.16 -4.29 7.56
N ALA A 342 14.89 -3.99 7.79
CA ALA A 342 14.45 -2.62 8.07
C ALA A 342 14.97 -2.10 9.42
N ALA A 343 14.96 -2.95 10.46
CA ALA A 343 15.49 -2.61 11.78
C ALA A 343 17.03 -2.38 11.77
N ILE A 344 17.75 -3.03 10.84
CA ILE A 344 19.18 -2.77 10.57
C ILE A 344 19.37 -1.48 9.76
N GLY A 345 18.31 -0.96 9.12
CA GLY A 345 18.35 0.26 8.31
C GLY A 345 18.69 0.02 6.84
N LYS A 346 18.60 -1.22 6.36
CA LYS A 346 18.81 -1.52 4.94
C LYS A 346 17.65 -1.03 4.10
N PRO A 347 17.88 -0.54 2.88
CA PRO A 347 16.82 -0.33 1.90
C PRO A 347 16.07 -1.64 1.64
N VAL A 348 14.75 -1.64 1.87
CA VAL A 348 13.89 -2.82 1.66
C VAL A 348 12.83 -2.51 0.63
N PHE A 349 12.72 -3.37 -0.36
CA PHE A 349 11.70 -3.37 -1.41
C PHE A 349 10.69 -4.47 -1.08
N LEU A 350 9.64 -4.10 -0.35
CA LEU A 350 8.61 -5.03 0.10
C LEU A 350 7.59 -5.28 -1.02
N LEU A 351 7.63 -6.49 -1.58
CA LEU A 351 6.62 -6.99 -2.50
C LEU A 351 5.39 -7.43 -1.67
N ASP A 352 4.36 -6.57 -1.62
CA ASP A 352 3.22 -6.78 -0.74
C ASP A 352 2.07 -7.48 -1.45
N SER A 353 1.55 -8.54 -0.81
CA SER A 353 0.42 -9.32 -1.32
C SER A 353 -0.90 -8.54 -1.33
N ASN A 354 -0.90 -7.32 -0.84
CA ASN A 354 -2.09 -6.51 -0.61
C ASN A 354 -3.07 -7.09 0.43
N LYS A 355 -2.60 -8.07 1.22
CA LYS A 355 -3.32 -8.54 2.40
C LYS A 355 -3.17 -7.49 3.51
N LEU A 356 -4.25 -7.14 4.16
CA LEU A 356 -4.30 -6.03 5.10
C LEU A 356 -3.61 -6.37 6.44
N PHE A 357 -2.69 -5.51 6.85
CA PHE A 357 -2.03 -5.56 8.16
C PHE A 357 -1.93 -4.17 8.75
N PHE A 358 -2.15 -4.03 10.04
CA PHE A 358 -2.13 -2.73 10.72
C PHE A 358 -0.75 -2.03 10.65
N TRP A 359 0.36 -2.75 10.49
CA TRP A 359 1.69 -2.16 10.37
C TRP A 359 2.05 -1.66 8.95
N ASN A 360 1.16 -1.83 7.96
CA ASN A 360 1.35 -1.33 6.59
C ASN A 360 1.00 0.16 6.41
N HIS A 361 0.93 0.94 7.51
CA HIS A 361 0.75 2.38 7.41
C HIS A 361 1.87 3.02 6.58
N ARG A 362 1.50 3.81 5.58
CA ARG A 362 2.44 4.38 4.61
C ARG A 362 2.00 5.75 4.12
N VAL A 363 2.96 6.51 3.60
CA VAL A 363 2.71 7.68 2.77
C VAL A 363 3.35 7.41 1.41
N GLY A 364 2.55 7.40 0.35
CA GLY A 364 2.97 6.86 -0.93
C GLY A 364 3.44 5.41 -0.77
N ARG A 365 4.63 5.10 -1.27
CA ARG A 365 5.27 3.79 -1.09
C ARG A 365 6.11 3.66 0.19
N LYS A 366 6.30 4.73 0.97
CA LYS A 366 7.16 4.72 2.16
C LYS A 366 6.43 4.27 3.41
N SER A 367 6.94 3.23 4.05
CA SER A 367 6.43 2.78 5.35
C SER A 367 6.64 3.86 6.43
N LEU A 368 5.64 4.07 7.27
CA LEU A 368 5.76 4.95 8.44
C LEU A 368 6.48 4.26 9.60
N TRP A 369 6.43 2.93 9.68
CA TRP A 369 7.11 2.13 10.71
C TRP A 369 8.61 1.96 10.44
N TYR A 370 8.99 1.92 9.17
CA TYR A 370 10.37 1.72 8.73
C TYR A 370 10.69 2.65 7.56
N PRO A 371 11.33 3.80 7.78
CA PRO A 371 11.64 4.76 6.70
C PRO A 371 12.46 4.18 5.54
N SER A 372 13.21 3.09 5.80
CA SER A 372 13.99 2.38 4.78
C SER A 372 13.17 1.42 3.90
N VAL A 373 11.87 1.18 4.24
CA VAL A 373 11.01 0.26 3.49
C VAL A 373 10.16 0.99 2.48
N SER A 374 10.24 0.55 1.21
CA SER A 374 9.30 0.92 0.14
C SER A 374 8.39 -0.26 -0.15
N ILE A 375 7.08 -0.02 -0.19
CA ILE A 375 6.03 -1.04 -0.33
C ILE A 375 5.49 -1.04 -1.75
N TYR A 376 5.46 -2.21 -2.39
CA TYR A 376 5.01 -2.44 -3.77
C TYR A 376 3.84 -3.44 -3.74
N PRO A 377 2.60 -2.94 -3.59
CA PRO A 377 1.44 -3.81 -3.45
C PRO A 377 0.99 -4.41 -4.78
N ARG A 378 0.47 -5.64 -4.74
CA ARG A 378 -0.36 -6.20 -5.82
C ARG A 378 -1.68 -5.42 -5.91
N GLN A 379 -2.34 -5.47 -7.06
CA GLN A 379 -3.69 -4.87 -7.20
C GLN A 379 -4.70 -5.51 -6.24
N ASN A 380 -4.64 -6.82 -6.12
CA ASN A 380 -5.40 -7.62 -5.16
C ASN A 380 -4.63 -8.92 -4.87
N VAL A 381 -5.11 -9.73 -3.95
CA VAL A 381 -4.42 -10.96 -3.51
C VAL A 381 -4.26 -12.04 -4.61
N LEU A 382 -4.99 -11.96 -5.70
CA LEU A 382 -4.94 -12.89 -6.83
C LEU A 382 -4.16 -12.32 -8.03
N ALA A 383 -3.95 -10.99 -8.08
CA ALA A 383 -3.23 -10.37 -9.19
C ALA A 383 -1.78 -10.91 -9.32
N PRO A 384 -1.19 -10.98 -10.52
CA PRO A 384 0.18 -11.43 -10.69
C PRO A 384 1.19 -10.47 -10.03
N TRP A 385 2.38 -10.96 -9.73
CA TRP A 385 3.48 -10.18 -9.15
C TRP A 385 4.20 -9.25 -10.15
N THR A 386 3.84 -9.30 -11.42
CA THR A 386 4.52 -8.58 -12.51
C THR A 386 4.66 -7.08 -12.24
N LEU A 387 3.59 -6.40 -11.85
CA LEU A 387 3.61 -4.94 -11.59
C LEU A 387 4.46 -4.58 -10.37
N PRO A 388 4.26 -5.18 -9.17
CA PRO A 388 5.13 -4.94 -8.02
C PRO A 388 6.61 -5.18 -8.30
N VAL A 389 6.93 -6.28 -9.00
CA VAL A 389 8.32 -6.64 -9.34
C VAL A 389 8.94 -5.61 -10.28
N ARG A 390 8.23 -5.18 -11.33
CA ARG A 390 8.72 -4.15 -12.26
C ARG A 390 8.97 -2.81 -11.57
N ALA A 391 8.04 -2.37 -10.74
CA ALA A 391 8.17 -1.12 -9.99
C ALA A 391 9.35 -1.19 -8.99
N ALA A 392 9.49 -2.30 -8.27
CA ALA A 392 10.62 -2.53 -7.38
C ALA A 392 11.96 -2.60 -8.12
N LEU A 393 12.00 -3.29 -9.28
CA LEU A 393 13.18 -3.37 -10.14
C LEU A 393 13.65 -2.00 -10.61
N TYR A 394 12.71 -1.12 -11.01
CA TYR A 394 13.04 0.23 -11.41
C TYR A 394 13.74 1.01 -10.29
N ASP A 395 13.14 1.04 -9.10
CA ASP A 395 13.70 1.77 -7.95
C ASP A 395 15.00 1.11 -7.44
N LEU A 396 15.13 -0.21 -7.57
CA LEU A 396 16.34 -0.95 -7.22
C LEU A 396 17.50 -0.60 -8.17
N ASN A 397 17.25 -0.49 -9.48
CA ASN A 397 18.22 0.00 -10.46
C ASN A 397 18.65 1.44 -10.15
N ALA A 398 17.69 2.32 -9.82
CA ALA A 398 18.00 3.69 -9.43
C ALA A 398 18.91 3.75 -8.17
N LEU A 399 18.65 2.89 -7.18
CA LEU A 399 19.50 2.79 -5.99
C LEU A 399 20.92 2.34 -6.36
N ARG A 400 21.09 1.34 -7.24
CA ARG A 400 22.38 0.85 -7.72
C ARG A 400 23.13 1.96 -8.46
N GLU A 401 22.48 2.63 -9.41
CA GLU A 401 23.08 3.71 -10.19
C GLU A 401 23.52 4.88 -9.31
N LYS A 402 22.73 5.22 -8.28
CA LYS A 402 23.10 6.22 -7.28
C LYS A 402 24.36 5.82 -6.53
N ARG A 403 24.47 4.56 -6.09
CA ARG A 403 25.65 4.03 -5.41
C ARG A 403 26.88 4.11 -6.32
N ASP A 404 26.74 3.74 -7.58
CA ASP A 404 27.82 3.70 -8.56
C ASP A 404 28.17 5.09 -9.14
N GLY A 405 27.50 6.17 -8.69
CA GLY A 405 27.71 7.54 -9.17
C GLY A 405 27.22 7.78 -10.61
N LEU A 406 26.41 6.89 -11.14
CA LEU A 406 25.87 6.94 -12.51
C LEU A 406 24.58 7.73 -12.62
N LEU A 407 23.90 8.01 -11.49
CA LEU A 407 22.65 8.76 -11.49
C LEU A 407 22.90 10.25 -11.75
N LYS A 408 22.40 10.71 -12.90
CA LYS A 408 21.94 12.09 -13.02
C LYS A 408 20.66 12.23 -12.18
N PRO A 409 20.38 13.39 -11.55
CA PRO A 409 19.12 13.59 -10.84
C PRO A 409 17.98 13.23 -11.77
N GLN A 410 17.32 12.09 -11.54
CA GLN A 410 16.21 11.66 -12.35
C GLN A 410 14.99 12.41 -11.87
N GLN A 411 14.42 13.21 -12.74
CA GLN A 411 13.15 13.88 -12.48
C GLN A 411 12.06 12.82 -12.43
N VAL A 412 11.38 12.72 -11.29
CA VAL A 412 10.26 11.78 -11.12
C VAL A 412 9.07 12.31 -11.93
N GLU A 413 8.60 11.50 -12.87
CA GLU A 413 7.40 11.82 -13.64
C GLU A 413 6.18 11.70 -12.75
N THR A 414 5.37 12.76 -12.60
CA THR A 414 4.21 12.75 -11.70
C THR A 414 2.92 12.77 -12.49
N PHE A 415 2.03 11.83 -12.19
CA PHE A 415 0.68 11.74 -12.74
C PHE A 415 -0.35 12.06 -11.66
N VAL A 416 -1.32 12.91 -11.98
CA VAL A 416 -2.37 13.34 -11.07
C VAL A 416 -3.72 13.06 -11.70
N PHE A 417 -4.65 12.51 -10.95
CA PHE A 417 -6.04 12.36 -11.37
C PHE A 417 -7.01 12.68 -10.24
N PHE A 418 -8.22 13.06 -10.62
CA PHE A 418 -9.33 13.33 -9.70
C PHE A 418 -10.40 12.27 -9.86
N HIS A 419 -10.84 11.67 -8.75
CA HIS A 419 -11.93 10.71 -8.75
C HIS A 419 -12.69 10.74 -7.44
N VAL A 420 -14.03 10.74 -7.52
CA VAL A 420 -14.94 10.63 -6.38
C VAL A 420 -16.05 9.64 -6.71
N GLY A 421 -16.22 8.63 -5.87
CA GLY A 421 -17.24 7.60 -6.05
C GLY A 421 -16.80 6.23 -5.53
N HIS A 422 -17.76 5.31 -5.45
CA HIS A 422 -17.49 3.97 -4.95
C HIS A 422 -16.88 3.03 -5.99
N ASP A 423 -17.14 3.27 -7.27
CA ASP A 423 -16.56 2.49 -8.36
C ASP A 423 -15.19 3.05 -8.71
N VAL A 424 -14.16 2.27 -8.41
CA VAL A 424 -12.75 2.60 -8.70
C VAL A 424 -12.19 1.77 -9.85
N SER A 425 -13.01 1.09 -10.64
CA SER A 425 -12.57 0.24 -11.75
C SER A 425 -11.79 1.03 -12.80
N TYR A 426 -12.29 2.20 -13.19
CA TYR A 426 -11.62 3.09 -14.14
C TYR A 426 -10.28 3.64 -13.62
N PRO A 427 -10.22 4.31 -12.45
CA PRO A 427 -8.95 4.75 -11.89
C PRO A 427 -7.96 3.60 -11.66
N GLN A 428 -8.42 2.38 -11.35
CA GLN A 428 -7.53 1.23 -11.19
C GLN A 428 -6.86 0.84 -12.51
N LYS A 429 -7.57 0.85 -13.64
CA LYS A 429 -7.02 0.59 -14.99
C LYS A 429 -6.03 1.68 -15.39
N LEU A 430 -6.37 2.95 -15.16
CA LEU A 430 -5.46 4.08 -15.39
C LEU A 430 -4.15 3.89 -14.61
N VAL A 431 -4.21 3.67 -13.31
CA VAL A 431 -3.04 3.46 -12.45
C VAL A 431 -2.21 2.27 -12.93
N SER A 432 -2.86 1.16 -13.30
CA SER A 432 -2.17 -0.02 -13.84
C SER A 432 -1.42 0.30 -15.12
N SER A 433 -2.03 1.04 -16.04
CA SER A 433 -1.42 1.43 -17.32
C SER A 433 -0.22 2.37 -17.11
N ILE A 434 -0.32 3.33 -16.17
CA ILE A 434 0.79 4.20 -15.80
C ILE A 434 1.94 3.37 -15.22
N ARG A 435 1.68 2.40 -14.34
CA ARG A 435 2.72 1.54 -13.76
C ARG A 435 3.42 0.66 -14.78
N ILE A 436 2.74 0.28 -15.86
CA ILE A 436 3.33 -0.49 -16.96
C ILE A 436 4.24 0.39 -17.82
N SER A 437 3.76 1.55 -18.23
CA SER A 437 4.44 2.43 -19.17
C SER A 437 5.46 3.37 -18.51
N ASN A 438 5.22 3.75 -17.25
CA ASN A 438 6.05 4.66 -16.44
C ASN A 438 6.25 4.08 -15.02
N PRO A 439 7.02 3.00 -14.85
CA PRO A 439 7.08 2.24 -13.60
C PRO A 439 7.53 3.04 -12.37
N ALA A 440 8.32 4.09 -12.58
CA ALA A 440 8.84 4.97 -11.52
C ALA A 440 7.98 6.20 -11.25
N ALA A 441 6.94 6.42 -12.03
CA ALA A 441 6.11 7.60 -11.86
C ALA A 441 5.57 7.69 -10.42
N GLU A 442 5.49 8.89 -9.89
CA GLU A 442 4.67 9.20 -8.72
C GLU A 442 3.22 9.38 -9.16
N ILE A 443 2.29 8.70 -8.51
CA ILE A 443 0.86 8.76 -8.84
C ILE A 443 0.10 9.39 -7.67
N VAL A 444 -0.54 10.52 -7.95
CA VAL A 444 -1.32 11.30 -6.99
C VAL A 444 -2.81 11.19 -7.33
N MET A 445 -3.62 10.78 -6.37
CA MET A 445 -5.08 10.74 -6.47
C MET A 445 -5.68 11.84 -5.63
N CYS A 446 -6.43 12.75 -6.24
CA CYS A 446 -7.25 13.74 -5.57
C CYS A 446 -8.68 13.20 -5.43
N THR A 447 -9.24 13.20 -4.21
CA THR A 447 -10.50 12.50 -3.92
C THR A 447 -11.20 12.98 -2.67
N ASP A 448 -12.40 12.46 -2.39
CA ASP A 448 -13.08 12.62 -1.11
C ASP A 448 -12.72 11.47 -0.12
N LYS A 449 -13.13 11.63 1.13
CA LYS A 449 -12.83 10.69 2.24
C LYS A 449 -13.56 9.34 2.12
N VAL A 450 -14.60 9.24 1.27
CA VAL A 450 -15.44 8.04 1.16
C VAL A 450 -15.15 7.19 -0.06
N THR A 451 -14.38 7.71 -1.01
CA THR A 451 -13.94 6.98 -2.20
C THR A 451 -12.97 5.87 -1.78
N PRO A 452 -13.12 4.63 -2.27
CA PRO A 452 -12.20 3.54 -1.95
C PRO A 452 -10.76 3.79 -2.41
N GLU A 453 -9.80 3.05 -1.85
CA GLU A 453 -8.41 3.07 -2.30
C GLU A 453 -8.27 2.52 -3.72
N VAL A 454 -7.38 3.13 -4.49
CA VAL A 454 -6.89 2.64 -5.79
C VAL A 454 -5.48 2.11 -5.59
N VAL A 455 -5.28 0.83 -5.88
CA VAL A 455 -4.00 0.16 -5.66
C VAL A 455 -2.94 0.70 -6.60
N GLY A 456 -1.78 1.05 -6.07
CA GLY A 456 -0.67 1.62 -6.85
C GLY A 456 -0.62 3.15 -6.86
N VAL A 457 -1.57 3.84 -6.22
CA VAL A 457 -1.48 5.27 -5.92
C VAL A 457 -0.42 5.50 -4.83
N ASP A 458 0.44 6.48 -5.02
CA ASP A 458 1.51 6.82 -4.07
C ASP A 458 1.07 7.86 -3.04
N ILE A 459 0.33 8.88 -3.50
CA ILE A 459 -0.16 9.98 -2.67
C ILE A 459 -1.67 10.10 -2.86
N ARG A 460 -2.39 10.20 -1.75
CA ARG A 460 -3.82 10.46 -1.73
C ARG A 460 -4.07 11.82 -1.08
N VAL A 461 -4.65 12.75 -1.85
CA VAL A 461 -5.06 14.07 -1.40
C VAL A 461 -6.56 14.04 -1.14
N GLU A 462 -6.97 14.14 0.11
CA GLU A 462 -8.36 14.02 0.53
C GLU A 462 -8.91 15.34 1.04
N ASP A 463 -10.12 15.70 0.60
CA ASP A 463 -10.86 16.83 1.14
C ASP A 463 -12.38 16.58 0.98
N ASP A 464 -13.19 17.46 1.53
CA ASP A 464 -14.63 17.46 1.29
C ASP A 464 -14.90 17.99 -0.15
N VAL A 465 -15.67 17.24 -0.94
CA VAL A 465 -15.95 17.54 -2.36
C VAL A 465 -17.44 17.77 -2.56
N ASP A 466 -17.80 18.93 -3.10
CA ASP A 466 -19.18 19.19 -3.53
C ASP A 466 -19.46 18.52 -4.89
N ARG A 467 -20.11 17.36 -4.84
CA ARG A 467 -20.41 16.55 -6.03
C ARG A 467 -21.36 17.22 -7.05
N ARG A 468 -21.97 18.35 -6.72
CA ARG A 468 -22.78 19.15 -7.64
C ARG A 468 -21.90 19.92 -8.63
N PHE A 469 -20.67 20.29 -8.23
CA PHE A 469 -19.75 21.16 -8.94
C PHE A 469 -18.41 20.50 -9.24
N LEU A 470 -18.44 19.30 -9.81
CA LEU A 470 -17.24 18.48 -10.00
C LEU A 470 -16.15 19.14 -10.85
N MET A 471 -16.51 20.04 -11.78
CA MET A 471 -15.52 20.76 -12.61
C MET A 471 -14.69 21.73 -11.73
N THR A 472 -15.37 22.47 -10.86
CA THR A 472 -14.72 23.39 -9.91
C THR A 472 -13.89 22.64 -8.89
N GLU A 473 -14.45 21.57 -8.32
CA GLU A 473 -13.80 20.75 -7.32
C GLU A 473 -12.55 20.07 -7.87
N ARG A 474 -12.56 19.60 -9.11
CA ARG A 474 -11.38 19.03 -9.78
C ARG A 474 -10.20 20.01 -9.80
N LEU A 475 -10.43 21.25 -10.25
CA LEU A 475 -9.39 22.28 -10.31
C LEU A 475 -8.91 22.68 -8.89
N ARG A 476 -9.84 22.78 -7.94
CA ARG A 476 -9.53 23.05 -6.52
C ARG A 476 -8.64 21.95 -5.92
N MET A 477 -8.99 20.71 -6.15
CA MET A 477 -8.26 19.55 -5.62
C MET A 477 -6.89 19.40 -6.27
N TYR A 478 -6.74 19.71 -7.55
CA TYR A 478 -5.44 19.75 -8.21
C TYR A 478 -4.53 20.84 -7.62
N ALA A 479 -5.09 22.02 -7.30
CA ALA A 479 -4.36 23.05 -6.58
C ALA A 479 -4.00 22.63 -5.14
N ALA A 480 -4.89 21.90 -4.47
CA ALA A 480 -4.68 21.40 -3.10
C ALA A 480 -3.57 20.33 -3.01
N ALA A 481 -3.26 19.64 -4.09
CA ALA A 481 -2.15 18.68 -4.15
C ALA A 481 -0.76 19.32 -3.90
N LYS A 482 -0.64 20.65 -4.07
CA LYS A 482 0.58 21.44 -3.78
C LYS A 482 1.85 20.88 -4.39
N LEU A 483 1.79 20.45 -5.66
CA LEU A 483 2.95 19.98 -6.39
C LEU A 483 3.80 21.16 -6.86
N TYR A 484 5.08 21.16 -6.50
CA TYR A 484 6.05 22.23 -6.82
C TYR A 484 6.96 21.87 -8.02
N HIS A 485 6.56 20.88 -8.81
CA HIS A 485 7.30 20.37 -9.97
C HIS A 485 6.34 20.00 -11.09
N PRO A 486 6.83 19.86 -12.34
CA PRO A 486 6.00 19.47 -13.46
C PRO A 486 5.25 18.16 -13.25
N ALA A 487 3.95 18.16 -13.55
CA ALA A 487 3.09 16.99 -13.45
C ALA A 487 2.07 16.94 -14.59
N ILE A 488 1.62 15.73 -14.95
CA ILE A 488 0.56 15.49 -15.90
C ILE A 488 -0.74 15.15 -15.17
N TYR A 489 -1.79 15.87 -15.49
CA TYR A 489 -3.15 15.74 -14.93
C TYR A 489 -4.02 15.07 -15.98
N ILE A 490 -4.68 13.98 -15.62
CA ILE A 490 -5.29 13.04 -16.56
C ILE A 490 -6.65 12.54 -16.06
N ASP A 491 -7.61 12.33 -16.98
CA ASP A 491 -8.91 11.75 -16.67
C ASP A 491 -8.83 10.24 -16.42
N THR A 492 -9.79 9.69 -15.66
CA THR A 492 -9.77 8.29 -15.22
C THR A 492 -10.18 7.28 -16.27
N ASP A 493 -10.84 7.72 -17.35
CA ASP A 493 -11.24 6.87 -18.50
C ASP A 493 -10.17 6.84 -19.60
N MET A 494 -8.88 6.88 -19.20
CA MET A 494 -7.73 6.88 -20.07
C MET A 494 -6.73 5.77 -19.73
N LEU A 495 -5.94 5.36 -20.73
CA LEU A 495 -4.81 4.43 -20.55
C LEU A 495 -3.52 5.10 -21.05
N VAL A 496 -2.48 5.07 -20.24
CA VAL A 496 -1.13 5.51 -20.60
C VAL A 496 -0.38 4.31 -21.20
N VAL A 497 -0.13 4.35 -22.50
CA VAL A 497 0.43 3.21 -23.25
C VAL A 497 1.92 3.35 -23.58
N ASN A 498 2.46 4.57 -23.46
CA ASN A 498 3.87 4.86 -23.69
C ASN A 498 4.44 5.78 -22.61
N LYS A 499 5.76 5.87 -22.53
CA LYS A 499 6.46 6.77 -21.59
C LYS A 499 6.13 8.22 -21.87
N ILE A 500 5.87 9.00 -20.82
CA ILE A 500 5.57 10.43 -20.88
C ILE A 500 6.45 11.18 -19.90
N SER A 501 7.02 12.31 -20.34
CA SER A 501 7.74 13.23 -19.47
C SER A 501 7.05 14.60 -19.46
N PRO A 502 6.40 15.01 -18.36
CA PRO A 502 5.82 16.34 -18.21
C PRO A 502 6.82 17.46 -18.49
N THR A 503 8.05 17.30 -18.06
CA THR A 503 9.12 18.29 -18.29
C THR A 503 9.48 18.44 -19.75
N GLU A 504 9.58 17.33 -20.50
CA GLU A 504 9.84 17.39 -21.95
C GLU A 504 8.69 18.06 -22.69
N ILE A 505 7.44 17.82 -22.27
CA ILE A 505 6.26 18.45 -22.87
C ILE A 505 6.25 19.96 -22.64
N LEU A 506 6.53 20.39 -21.40
CA LEU A 506 6.48 21.81 -21.03
C LEU A 506 7.66 22.62 -21.60
N GLY A 507 8.86 22.04 -21.64
CA GLY A 507 10.06 22.84 -21.87
C GLY A 507 10.15 23.97 -20.83
N ASP A 508 10.27 25.21 -21.29
CA ASP A 508 10.32 26.40 -20.42
C ASP A 508 8.94 27.01 -20.11
N ASN A 509 7.85 26.40 -20.59
CA ASN A 509 6.49 26.92 -20.42
C ASN A 509 5.88 26.54 -19.06
N ASP A 510 4.81 27.23 -18.66
CA ASP A 510 4.14 27.00 -17.38
C ASP A 510 2.99 25.97 -17.51
N ILE A 511 2.35 25.90 -18.68
CA ILE A 511 1.22 25.02 -18.93
C ILE A 511 1.31 24.37 -20.31
N GLY A 512 0.97 23.09 -20.38
CA GLY A 512 0.76 22.32 -21.60
C GLY A 512 -0.71 21.95 -21.76
N LEU A 513 -1.27 22.24 -22.93
CA LEU A 513 -2.68 22.08 -23.28
C LEU A 513 -2.88 21.06 -24.40
N CYS A 514 -3.75 20.09 -24.18
CA CYS A 514 -4.16 19.12 -25.18
C CYS A 514 -5.10 19.79 -26.20
N GLN A 515 -4.64 19.99 -27.45
CA GLN A 515 -5.43 20.60 -28.51
C GLN A 515 -6.33 19.55 -29.16
N ARG A 516 -7.60 19.90 -29.34
CA ARG A 516 -8.58 19.06 -30.00
C ARG A 516 -8.15 18.70 -31.44
N SER A 517 -8.11 17.42 -31.74
CA SER A 517 -7.80 16.87 -33.07
C SER A 517 -9.01 16.19 -33.71
N PHE A 518 -9.81 15.49 -32.90
CA PHE A 518 -10.97 14.71 -33.35
C PHE A 518 -12.27 15.49 -33.18
N GLY A 519 -13.18 15.38 -34.17
CA GLY A 519 -14.47 16.05 -34.16
C GLY A 519 -14.39 17.58 -34.18
N ARG A 520 -13.24 18.16 -34.51
CA ARG A 520 -12.94 19.59 -34.42
C ARG A 520 -13.92 20.48 -35.20
N ASP A 521 -14.33 20.01 -36.39
CA ASP A 521 -15.22 20.73 -37.32
C ASP A 521 -16.71 20.44 -37.10
N SER A 522 -17.04 19.56 -36.11
CA SER A 522 -18.42 19.27 -35.72
C SER A 522 -19.05 20.52 -35.09
N GLN A 523 -20.33 20.77 -35.40
CA GLN A 523 -21.08 21.87 -34.79
C GLN A 523 -21.21 21.65 -33.27
N PHE A 524 -21.00 22.70 -32.48
CA PHE A 524 -21.22 22.67 -31.06
C PHE A 524 -22.72 22.53 -30.75
N ASN A 525 -23.09 21.53 -29.97
CA ASN A 525 -24.46 21.42 -29.49
C ASN A 525 -24.65 22.34 -28.28
N VAL A 526 -25.45 23.39 -28.44
CA VAL A 526 -25.69 24.41 -27.42
C VAL A 526 -26.47 23.92 -26.21
N GLU A 527 -27.19 22.79 -26.36
CA GLU A 527 -27.88 22.13 -25.24
C GLU A 527 -27.12 20.87 -24.81
N GLN A 528 -26.58 20.88 -23.61
CA GLN A 528 -25.80 19.80 -23.07
C GLN A 528 -26.23 19.49 -21.64
N ARG A 529 -26.68 18.26 -21.39
CA ARG A 529 -27.09 17.79 -20.04
C ARG A 529 -28.12 18.70 -19.35
N GLY A 530 -29.04 19.28 -20.12
CA GLY A 530 -30.06 20.21 -19.62
C GLY A 530 -29.52 21.62 -19.29
N LEU A 531 -28.29 21.94 -19.74
CA LEU A 531 -27.69 23.28 -19.66
C LEU A 531 -27.61 23.91 -21.01
N GLU A 532 -27.82 25.21 -21.10
CA GLU A 532 -27.79 25.98 -22.38
C GLU A 532 -26.51 26.83 -22.46
N PHE A 533 -25.87 26.79 -23.65
CA PHE A 533 -24.66 27.54 -23.98
C PHE A 533 -24.88 28.36 -25.26
N PRO A 534 -25.83 29.32 -25.27
CA PRO A 534 -26.21 30.08 -26.49
C PRO A 534 -25.04 30.90 -27.06
N GLU A 535 -24.04 31.26 -26.25
CA GLU A 535 -22.83 31.97 -26.67
C GLU A 535 -21.96 31.19 -27.70
N TYR A 536 -22.23 29.90 -27.86
CA TYR A 536 -21.54 29.03 -28.80
C TYR A 536 -22.42 28.60 -30.00
N ALA A 537 -23.61 29.22 -30.16
CA ALA A 537 -24.47 28.93 -31.29
C ALA A 537 -23.77 29.19 -32.62
N GLY A 538 -23.81 28.19 -33.51
CA GLY A 538 -23.18 28.24 -34.85
C GLY A 538 -21.65 28.08 -34.85
N LYS A 539 -21.01 27.85 -33.72
CA LYS A 539 -19.57 27.55 -33.65
C LYS A 539 -19.28 26.05 -33.77
N THR A 540 -18.12 25.72 -34.27
CA THR A 540 -17.59 24.36 -34.22
C THR A 540 -17.07 24.03 -32.81
N LEU A 541 -16.85 22.74 -32.54
CA LEU A 541 -16.23 22.30 -31.30
C LEU A 541 -14.83 22.90 -31.09
N MET A 542 -14.07 23.08 -32.15
CA MET A 542 -12.75 23.70 -32.11
C MET A 542 -12.81 25.21 -31.78
N GLU A 543 -13.81 25.91 -32.30
CA GLU A 543 -14.02 27.34 -31.98
C GLU A 543 -14.56 27.56 -30.59
N ALA A 544 -15.41 26.64 -30.07
CA ALA A 544 -15.95 26.72 -28.72
C ALA A 544 -14.89 26.33 -27.67
N TYR A 545 -14.31 25.13 -27.82
CA TYR A 545 -13.37 24.54 -26.90
C TYR A 545 -12.16 23.92 -27.60
N PRO A 546 -11.16 24.74 -27.95
CA PRO A 546 -9.95 24.29 -28.64
C PRO A 546 -9.09 23.35 -27.80
N TYR A 547 -9.21 23.44 -26.47
CA TYR A 547 -8.42 22.65 -25.53
C TYR A 547 -9.28 21.67 -24.75
N LEU A 548 -8.73 20.49 -24.51
CA LEU A 548 -9.37 19.42 -23.76
C LEU A 548 -8.80 19.37 -22.34
N ALA A 549 -9.66 19.22 -21.35
CA ALA A 549 -9.27 19.10 -19.96
C ALA A 549 -8.93 17.66 -19.54
N CYS A 550 -9.00 16.70 -20.46
CA CYS A 550 -8.68 15.29 -20.19
C CYS A 550 -7.19 15.04 -19.95
N THR A 551 -6.32 15.88 -20.53
CA THR A 551 -4.87 15.84 -20.32
C THR A 551 -4.33 17.26 -20.25
N ILE A 552 -3.78 17.63 -19.10
CA ILE A 552 -3.14 18.92 -18.84
C ILE A 552 -1.76 18.67 -18.27
N VAL A 553 -0.75 19.42 -18.69
CA VAL A 553 0.57 19.40 -18.05
C VAL A 553 0.77 20.76 -17.39
N ALA A 554 1.11 20.77 -16.12
CA ALA A 554 1.35 22.01 -15.38
C ALA A 554 2.73 21.98 -14.71
N LYS A 555 3.41 23.12 -14.69
CA LYS A 555 4.73 23.30 -14.10
C LYS A 555 4.69 23.13 -12.57
N ASP A 556 3.64 23.62 -11.96
CA ASP A 556 3.36 23.50 -10.54
C ASP A 556 1.87 23.76 -10.25
N TYR A 557 1.48 23.65 -8.99
CA TYR A 557 0.10 23.79 -8.53
C TYR A 557 -0.51 25.19 -8.75
N THR A 558 0.30 26.25 -8.90
CA THR A 558 -0.20 27.64 -9.03
C THR A 558 -1.00 27.84 -10.33
N VAL A 559 -0.73 27.02 -11.34
CA VAL A 559 -1.54 26.97 -12.56
C VAL A 559 -2.99 26.62 -12.22
N PHE A 560 -3.21 25.63 -11.36
CA PHE A 560 -4.56 25.21 -10.96
C PHE A 560 -5.23 26.17 -9.97
N GLU A 561 -4.46 26.88 -9.14
CA GLU A 561 -5.01 27.98 -8.36
C GLU A 561 -5.59 29.05 -9.28
N ARG A 562 -4.86 29.40 -10.35
CA ARG A 562 -5.36 30.37 -11.34
C ARG A 562 -6.56 29.85 -12.13
N LEU A 563 -6.55 28.61 -12.61
CA LEU A 563 -7.70 28.01 -13.29
C LEU A 563 -8.94 27.96 -12.40
N HIS A 564 -8.79 27.62 -11.13
CA HIS A 564 -9.88 27.60 -10.16
C HIS A 564 -10.43 29.00 -9.89
N GLU A 565 -9.59 30.03 -9.77
CA GLU A 565 -10.03 31.42 -9.64
C GLU A 565 -10.83 31.89 -10.87
N ILE A 566 -10.36 31.57 -12.08
CA ILE A 566 -11.06 31.88 -13.32
C ILE A 566 -12.47 31.24 -13.30
N LEU A 567 -12.54 29.94 -13.00
CA LEU A 567 -13.80 29.20 -12.99
C LEU A 567 -14.77 29.72 -11.91
N LYS A 568 -14.29 30.08 -10.73
CA LYS A 568 -15.13 30.65 -9.65
C LYS A 568 -15.83 31.96 -10.06
N GLY A 569 -15.28 32.70 -11.00
CA GLY A 569 -15.86 33.92 -11.53
C GLY A 569 -16.90 33.72 -12.65
N MET A 570 -17.18 32.49 -13.05
CA MET A 570 -18.09 32.16 -14.15
C MET A 570 -19.51 31.85 -13.66
N ASP A 571 -20.46 31.79 -14.62
CA ASP A 571 -21.85 31.39 -14.36
C ASP A 571 -21.93 29.96 -13.82
N GLU A 572 -22.94 29.65 -13.00
CA GLU A 572 -23.12 28.34 -12.33
C GLU A 572 -23.12 27.16 -13.30
N LYS A 573 -23.63 27.31 -14.52
CA LYS A 573 -23.61 26.26 -15.57
C LYS A 573 -22.20 25.74 -15.86
N TYR A 574 -21.18 26.58 -15.77
CA TYR A 574 -19.77 26.20 -15.96
C TYR A 574 -19.19 25.42 -14.78
N HIS A 575 -19.73 25.59 -13.57
CA HIS A 575 -19.32 24.76 -12.43
C HIS A 575 -19.77 23.30 -12.56
N VAL A 576 -20.83 23.05 -13.32
CA VAL A 576 -21.41 21.73 -13.57
C VAL A 576 -20.79 21.05 -14.80
N TRP A 577 -20.62 21.82 -15.92
CA TRP A 577 -20.16 21.26 -17.18
C TRP A 577 -19.35 22.27 -18.01
N TYR A 578 -18.32 21.80 -18.71
CA TYR A 578 -17.39 22.57 -19.55
C TYR A 578 -16.53 23.65 -18.85
N GLY A 579 -16.70 23.90 -17.59
CA GLY A 579 -16.02 25.00 -16.92
C GLY A 579 -14.50 24.90 -16.90
N ASP A 580 -13.97 23.70 -16.79
CA ASP A 580 -12.53 23.45 -16.88
C ASP A 580 -11.98 23.79 -18.28
N GLN A 581 -12.69 23.42 -19.36
CA GLN A 581 -12.30 23.78 -20.73
C GLN A 581 -12.42 25.28 -21.00
N GLU A 582 -13.43 25.92 -20.43
CA GLU A 582 -13.58 27.38 -20.49
C GLU A 582 -12.45 28.09 -19.74
N ALA A 583 -12.11 27.61 -18.52
CA ALA A 583 -10.99 28.14 -17.75
C ALA A 583 -9.65 27.97 -18.48
N LEU A 584 -9.42 26.84 -19.15
CA LEU A 584 -8.23 26.62 -19.98
C LEU A 584 -8.14 27.60 -21.16
N LYS A 585 -9.25 27.92 -21.81
CA LYS A 585 -9.29 28.88 -22.91
C LYS A 585 -8.93 30.29 -22.45
N VAL A 586 -9.46 30.71 -21.30
CA VAL A 586 -9.14 32.02 -20.69
C VAL A 586 -7.66 32.04 -20.27
N ALA A 587 -7.20 31.02 -19.57
CA ALA A 587 -5.81 30.92 -19.10
C ALA A 587 -4.82 30.90 -20.28
N ALA A 588 -5.11 30.19 -21.37
CA ALA A 588 -4.29 30.19 -22.56
C ALA A 588 -4.09 31.59 -23.17
N THR A 589 -5.12 32.46 -23.06
CA THR A 589 -5.04 33.85 -23.48
C THR A 589 -4.21 34.70 -22.53
N GLU A 590 -4.41 34.55 -21.22
CA GLU A 590 -3.68 35.30 -20.18
C GLU A 590 -2.20 34.91 -20.12
N MET A 591 -1.91 33.61 -20.27
CA MET A 591 -0.55 33.05 -20.20
C MET A 591 0.17 33.02 -21.57
N ARG A 592 -0.27 33.85 -22.53
CA ARG A 592 0.30 33.90 -23.88
C ARG A 592 1.82 34.01 -23.86
N GLY A 593 2.49 33.07 -24.58
CA GLY A 593 3.96 32.95 -24.60
C GLY A 593 4.55 32.04 -23.50
N ARG A 594 3.70 31.45 -22.65
CA ARG A 594 4.09 30.46 -21.63
C ARG A 594 3.24 29.17 -21.71
N VAL A 595 2.67 28.92 -22.88
CA VAL A 595 1.77 27.77 -23.15
C VAL A 595 2.41 26.89 -24.21
N THR A 596 2.52 25.61 -23.91
CA THR A 596 2.80 24.54 -24.89
C THR A 596 1.49 23.91 -25.32
N VAL A 597 1.38 23.59 -26.61
CA VAL A 597 0.22 22.90 -27.16
C VAL A 597 0.67 21.57 -27.75
N PHE A 598 -0.02 20.48 -27.38
CA PHE A 598 0.24 19.14 -27.88
C PHE A 598 -1.06 18.49 -28.39
N PRO A 599 -0.98 17.56 -29.39
CA PRO A 599 -2.16 17.09 -30.10
C PRO A 599 -2.94 16.02 -29.32
N GLU A 600 -4.28 16.03 -29.39
CA GLU A 600 -5.16 14.98 -28.87
C GLU A 600 -4.84 13.60 -29.49
N SER A 601 -4.43 13.55 -30.76
CA SER A 601 -4.06 12.30 -31.44
C SER A 601 -2.89 11.55 -30.78
N GLU A 602 -2.08 12.22 -29.99
CA GLU A 602 -0.98 11.62 -29.22
C GLU A 602 -1.30 11.46 -27.74
N TYR A 603 -1.97 12.45 -27.13
CA TYR A 603 -2.17 12.54 -25.67
C TYR A 603 -3.65 12.42 -25.23
N GLY A 604 -4.49 11.86 -26.04
CA GLY A 604 -5.91 11.61 -25.80
C GLY A 604 -6.55 10.91 -27.00
N CYS A 605 -5.76 10.08 -27.69
CA CYS A 605 -6.16 9.38 -28.91
C CYS A 605 -7.39 8.49 -28.65
N LEU A 606 -8.35 8.53 -29.56
CA LEU A 606 -9.53 7.65 -29.49
C LEU A 606 -9.13 6.20 -29.86
N PRO A 607 -9.75 5.17 -29.25
CA PRO A 607 -9.37 3.76 -29.46
C PRO A 607 -9.45 3.30 -30.92
N GLU A 608 -10.39 3.86 -31.70
CA GLU A 608 -10.60 3.54 -33.11
C GLU A 608 -9.66 4.28 -34.09
N GLU A 609 -8.90 5.24 -33.59
CA GLU A 609 -8.02 6.05 -34.42
C GLU A 609 -6.63 5.43 -34.56
N SER A 610 -6.01 5.61 -35.72
CA SER A 610 -4.66 5.11 -36.02
C SER A 610 -3.78 6.28 -36.49
N PRO A 611 -3.31 7.12 -35.57
CA PRO A 611 -2.47 8.26 -35.94
C PRO A 611 -1.10 7.81 -36.47
N SER A 612 -0.47 8.66 -37.28
CA SER A 612 0.87 8.41 -37.84
C SER A 612 1.97 8.30 -36.77
N THR A 613 1.79 9.00 -35.63
CA THR A 613 2.64 8.90 -34.46
C THR A 613 1.95 7.98 -33.45
N PRO A 614 2.64 6.97 -32.89
CA PRO A 614 2.05 6.10 -31.88
C PRO A 614 1.54 6.91 -30.67
N PRO A 615 0.28 6.69 -30.24
CA PRO A 615 -0.29 7.44 -29.12
C PRO A 615 0.46 7.15 -27.82
N LYS A 616 0.52 8.14 -26.95
CA LYS A 616 1.01 8.01 -25.58
C LYS A 616 -0.12 7.75 -24.60
N ILE A 617 -1.31 8.29 -24.90
CA ILE A 617 -2.51 8.13 -24.08
C ILE A 617 -3.69 7.79 -25.00
N ILE A 618 -4.45 6.76 -24.63
CA ILE A 618 -5.73 6.39 -25.26
C ILE A 618 -6.87 6.84 -24.36
N HIS A 619 -7.87 7.52 -24.92
CA HIS A 619 -9.01 8.09 -24.21
C HIS A 619 -10.32 7.43 -24.63
N PHE A 620 -11.00 6.75 -23.73
CA PHE A 620 -12.28 6.07 -23.95
C PHE A 620 -13.47 7.01 -23.72
N LYS A 621 -13.44 8.13 -24.42
CA LYS A 621 -14.36 9.25 -24.29
C LYS A 621 -15.77 8.90 -24.71
N GLY A 622 -16.74 9.19 -23.85
CA GLY A 622 -18.18 9.03 -24.11
C GLY A 622 -18.71 7.62 -23.86
N PRO A 623 -20.05 7.47 -23.77
CA PRO A 623 -20.68 6.21 -23.39
C PRO A 623 -20.41 5.07 -24.38
N ASP A 624 -20.32 5.37 -25.68
CA ASP A 624 -20.14 4.37 -26.73
C ASP A 624 -18.75 3.71 -26.74
N ARG A 625 -17.75 4.27 -26.03
CA ARG A 625 -16.39 3.73 -25.92
C ARG A 625 -16.10 3.14 -24.56
N LYS A 626 -16.94 3.40 -23.56
CA LYS A 626 -16.70 2.93 -22.19
C LYS A 626 -16.76 1.41 -22.09
N HIS A 627 -17.62 0.75 -22.86
CA HIS A 627 -17.63 -0.71 -22.94
C HIS A 627 -16.29 -1.29 -23.45
N LEU A 628 -15.60 -0.62 -24.38
CA LEU A 628 -14.28 -1.04 -24.86
C LEU A 628 -13.22 -0.94 -23.75
N PHE A 629 -13.41 -0.01 -22.80
CA PHE A 629 -12.55 0.14 -21.63
C PHE A 629 -12.77 -0.97 -20.59
N GLU A 630 -13.96 -1.56 -20.54
CA GLU A 630 -14.28 -2.68 -19.64
C GLU A 630 -13.57 -3.97 -20.07
N ASP A 631 -13.31 -4.14 -21.36
CA ASP A 631 -12.66 -5.33 -21.94
C ASP A 631 -11.11 -5.28 -21.89
N VAL A 632 -10.51 -4.17 -21.51
CA VAL A 632 -9.07 -3.96 -21.35
C VAL A 632 -8.66 -4.10 -19.88
#